data_cd664b0c1422145f3cdf22a78d24affb
#
_entry.id   cd664b0c1422145f3cdf22a78d24affb
#
_cell.length_a   1.000
_cell.length_b   1.000
_cell.length_c   1.000
_cell.angle_alpha   90.00
_cell.angle_beta   90.00
_cell.angle_gamma   90.00
#
_symmetry.space_group_name_H-M   'P 1'
#
loop_
_entity.id
_entity.type
_entity.pdbx_description
1 polymer ?
#
loop_
_entity_poly.entity_id
_entity_poly.type
_entity_poly.pdbx_seq_one_letter_code
_entity_poly.pdbx_strand_id
1 'polypeptide(L)'
;MELRLLEYFLTVVREENISRAAEVLHVTQPTLSRQMKELEDELHTTLFIRGKRLTLTDSGVMLRRRAEEVVSLMKKIDSDFQEQEEISGVISVGSGGLKAAEVLPELIAHFRERYPLVSFDILTGTADRVKEKLEHGLLDFGILLEPVDIEKFDYIRLPVKETWGVLMPANHPFAKEKAITRKQLKTLPLVVTSRNALKSEIEEWLRCSVSELDIVATTNLINNAAPLAERGIACVLTIEGAVDLFDPAKLTFRPLTPELSFTSVLAWKKLSPYSGAAGKFLEYIKSIHSKHTDV
;
A
#
# COMPACT_ATOMS: atom_id res chain seq x y z
N MET A 1 12.52 15.22 23.15
CA MET A 1 12.66 13.86 22.55
C MET A 1 13.65 13.91 21.39
N GLU A 2 14.72 13.15 21.44
CA GLU A 2 15.76 13.08 20.40
C GLU A 2 15.46 11.94 19.41
N LEU A 3 15.82 12.12 18.14
CA LEU A 3 15.66 11.08 17.09
C LEU A 3 16.31 9.75 17.51
N ARG A 4 17.50 9.82 18.09
CA ARG A 4 18.24 8.65 18.58
C ARG A 4 17.42 7.81 19.58
N LEU A 5 16.61 8.43 20.43
CA LEU A 5 15.73 7.70 21.36
C LEU A 5 14.64 6.93 20.64
N LEU A 6 14.11 7.48 19.53
CA LEU A 6 13.15 6.77 18.69
C LEU A 6 13.78 5.57 17.98
N GLU A 7 15.01 5.72 17.47
CA GLU A 7 15.74 4.61 16.84
C GLU A 7 16.04 3.49 17.87
N TYR A 8 16.43 3.87 19.07
CA TYR A 8 16.65 2.93 20.16
C TYR A 8 15.35 2.21 20.54
N PHE A 9 14.26 2.96 20.69
CA PHE A 9 12.94 2.40 20.96
C PHE A 9 12.53 1.38 19.86
N LEU A 10 12.65 1.73 18.58
CA LEU A 10 12.32 0.84 17.46
C LEU A 10 13.20 -0.42 17.45
N THR A 11 14.47 -0.29 17.82
CA THR A 11 15.37 -1.45 17.93
C THR A 11 14.96 -2.37 19.07
N VAL A 12 14.58 -1.80 20.23
CA VAL A 12 14.07 -2.58 21.37
C VAL A 12 12.77 -3.30 21.01
N VAL A 13 11.88 -2.63 20.27
CA VAL A 13 10.63 -3.24 19.77
C VAL A 13 10.90 -4.41 18.83
N ARG A 14 11.87 -4.27 17.92
CA ARG A 14 12.23 -5.30 16.95
C ARG A 14 12.84 -6.54 17.60
N GLU A 15 13.74 -6.32 18.58
CA GLU A 15 14.46 -7.40 19.26
C GLU A 15 13.64 -8.04 20.40
N GLU A 16 12.55 -7.43 20.83
CA GLU A 16 11.71 -7.86 21.98
C GLU A 16 12.53 -8.15 23.26
N ASN A 17 13.76 -7.60 23.33
CA ASN A 17 14.72 -7.86 24.39
C ASN A 17 15.74 -6.70 24.48
N ILE A 18 15.82 -6.07 25.64
CA ILE A 18 16.70 -4.91 25.86
C ILE A 18 18.18 -5.28 25.72
N SER A 19 18.61 -6.46 26.18
CA SER A 19 20.01 -6.87 26.11
C SER A 19 20.44 -7.10 24.65
N ARG A 20 19.62 -7.81 23.85
CA ARG A 20 19.89 -8.00 22.42
C ARG A 20 19.85 -6.68 21.64
N ALA A 21 18.90 -5.80 21.95
CA ALA A 21 18.85 -4.48 21.34
C ALA A 21 20.09 -3.65 21.66
N ALA A 22 20.61 -3.74 22.89
CA ALA A 22 21.84 -3.06 23.30
C ALA A 22 23.06 -3.58 22.52
N GLU A 23 23.16 -4.89 22.27
CA GLU A 23 24.20 -5.49 21.43
C GLU A 23 24.13 -4.94 20.00
N VAL A 24 22.93 -4.92 19.40
CA VAL A 24 22.72 -4.38 18.04
C VAL A 24 23.07 -2.90 17.94
N LEU A 25 22.77 -2.13 18.99
CA LEU A 25 23.05 -0.69 19.05
C LEU A 25 24.47 -0.36 19.52
N HIS A 26 25.28 -1.35 19.85
CA HIS A 26 26.63 -1.19 20.38
C HIS A 26 26.68 -0.30 21.64
N VAL A 27 25.68 -0.44 22.51
CA VAL A 27 25.60 0.25 23.81
C VAL A 27 25.48 -0.77 24.94
N THR A 28 25.70 -0.30 26.21
CA THR A 28 25.49 -1.19 27.35
C THR A 28 24.00 -1.32 27.67
N GLN A 29 23.57 -2.50 28.13
CA GLN A 29 22.18 -2.74 28.52
C GLN A 29 21.67 -1.74 29.59
N PRO A 30 22.44 -1.37 30.64
CA PRO A 30 22.01 -0.35 31.59
C PRO A 30 21.78 1.02 30.95
N THR A 31 22.63 1.40 29.98
CA THR A 31 22.47 2.66 29.23
C THR A 31 21.16 2.65 28.44
N LEU A 32 20.91 1.60 27.67
CA LEU A 32 19.68 1.48 26.88
C LEU A 32 18.43 1.44 27.75
N SER A 33 18.47 0.68 28.86
CA SER A 33 17.35 0.62 29.80
C SER A 33 17.03 1.97 30.44
N ARG A 34 18.06 2.75 30.77
CA ARG A 34 17.90 4.11 31.29
C ARG A 34 17.27 5.02 30.23
N GLN A 35 17.73 4.97 28.99
CA GLN A 35 17.19 5.80 27.91
C GLN A 35 15.75 5.45 27.57
N MET A 36 15.37 4.18 27.61
CA MET A 36 13.95 3.80 27.45
C MET A 36 13.10 4.34 28.59
N LYS A 37 13.62 4.34 29.83
CA LYS A 37 12.92 4.94 30.97
C LYS A 37 12.80 6.46 30.83
N GLU A 38 13.87 7.16 30.40
CA GLU A 38 13.85 8.59 30.12
C GLU A 38 12.78 8.94 29.06
N LEU A 39 12.63 8.10 28.03
CA LEU A 39 11.59 8.26 27.01
C LEU A 39 10.18 8.07 27.58
N GLU A 40 9.98 7.06 28.45
CA GLU A 40 8.71 6.82 29.15
C GLU A 40 8.37 7.99 30.08
N ASP A 41 9.36 8.51 30.80
CA ASP A 41 9.21 9.65 31.70
C ASP A 41 8.89 10.95 30.94
N GLU A 42 9.55 11.21 29.80
CA GLU A 42 9.28 12.37 28.92
C GLU A 42 7.87 12.33 28.32
N LEU A 43 7.39 11.14 27.97
CA LEU A 43 6.05 10.95 27.41
C LEU A 43 4.97 10.75 28.48
N HIS A 44 5.33 10.73 29.76
CA HIS A 44 4.46 10.51 30.91
C HIS A 44 3.60 9.24 30.77
N THR A 45 4.18 8.18 30.17
CA THR A 45 3.48 6.90 29.95
C THR A 45 4.45 5.73 29.91
N THR A 46 3.95 4.54 30.20
CA THR A 46 4.73 3.31 30.01
C THR A 46 4.56 2.81 28.57
N LEU A 47 5.67 2.45 27.93
CA LEU A 47 5.71 1.96 26.56
C LEU A 47 5.83 0.45 26.49
N PHE A 48 6.39 -0.17 27.54
CA PHE A 48 6.69 -1.60 27.57
C PHE A 48 6.03 -2.31 28.74
N ILE A 49 5.51 -3.50 28.49
CA ILE A 49 5.11 -4.46 29.51
C ILE A 49 6.28 -5.42 29.72
N ARG A 50 6.81 -5.45 30.94
CA ARG A 50 7.94 -6.32 31.32
C ARG A 50 7.43 -7.70 31.71
N GLY A 51 7.91 -8.75 31.04
CA GLY A 51 7.55 -10.15 31.29
C GLY A 51 8.63 -11.09 30.78
N LYS A 52 8.26 -12.34 30.48
CA LYS A 52 9.18 -13.30 29.82
C LYS A 52 9.65 -12.80 28.42
N ARG A 53 8.81 -12.03 27.74
CA ARG A 53 9.13 -11.23 26.57
C ARG A 53 8.72 -9.79 26.84
N LEU A 54 9.45 -8.86 26.24
CA LEU A 54 9.11 -7.46 26.27
C LEU A 54 8.01 -7.22 25.22
N THR A 55 6.86 -6.72 25.64
CA THR A 55 5.75 -6.41 24.73
C THR A 55 5.37 -4.94 24.86
N LEU A 56 4.72 -4.39 23.85
CA LEU A 56 4.28 -2.99 23.86
C LEU A 56 2.96 -2.83 24.62
N THR A 57 2.81 -1.69 25.29
CA THR A 57 1.52 -1.15 25.72
C THR A 57 0.79 -0.54 24.51
N ASP A 58 -0.47 -0.13 24.66
CA ASP A 58 -1.19 0.62 23.64
C ASP A 58 -0.46 1.92 23.26
N SER A 59 0.09 2.64 24.25
CA SER A 59 0.94 3.81 24.05
C SER A 59 2.23 3.46 23.29
N GLY A 60 2.83 2.31 23.58
CA GLY A 60 3.99 1.80 22.87
C GLY A 60 3.69 1.47 21.40
N VAL A 61 2.52 0.87 21.13
CA VAL A 61 2.08 0.61 19.74
C VAL A 61 1.86 1.91 18.98
N MET A 62 1.25 2.90 19.62
CA MET A 62 1.06 4.23 19.03
C MET A 62 2.40 4.93 18.76
N LEU A 63 3.32 4.91 19.72
CA LEU A 63 4.65 5.49 19.53
C LEU A 63 5.43 4.78 18.43
N ARG A 64 5.37 3.46 18.36
CA ARG A 64 6.04 2.69 17.31
C ARG A 64 5.67 3.20 15.92
N ARG A 65 4.37 3.34 15.65
CA ARG A 65 3.88 3.85 14.36
C ARG A 65 4.47 5.24 14.05
N ARG A 66 4.45 6.16 15.03
CA ARG A 66 4.96 7.53 14.86
C ARG A 66 6.48 7.58 14.75
N ALA A 67 7.18 6.77 15.51
CA ALA A 67 8.63 6.68 15.43
C ALA A 67 9.10 6.15 14.07
N GLU A 68 8.44 5.12 13.52
CA GLU A 68 8.71 4.61 12.18
C GLU A 68 8.54 5.71 11.11
N GLU A 69 7.49 6.53 11.21
CA GLU A 69 7.25 7.67 10.32
C GLU A 69 8.35 8.73 10.41
N VAL A 70 8.73 9.15 11.63
CA VAL A 70 9.76 10.18 11.87
C VAL A 70 11.15 9.71 11.40
N VAL A 71 11.54 8.49 11.75
CA VAL A 71 12.85 7.92 11.33
C VAL A 71 12.91 7.79 9.81
N SER A 72 11.81 7.39 9.16
CA SER A 72 11.74 7.29 7.70
C SER A 72 11.91 8.67 7.04
N LEU A 73 11.26 9.71 7.57
CA LEU A 73 11.41 11.07 7.06
C LEU A 73 12.83 11.62 7.23
N MET A 74 13.48 11.36 8.37
CA MET A 74 14.88 11.79 8.58
C MET A 74 15.82 11.12 7.59
N LYS A 75 15.65 9.82 7.33
CA LYS A 75 16.46 9.13 6.31
C LYS A 75 16.28 9.74 4.91
N LYS A 76 15.06 10.19 4.58
CA LYS A 76 14.81 10.91 3.32
C LYS A 76 15.53 12.24 3.29
N ILE A 77 15.47 13.03 4.37
CA ILE A 77 16.20 14.29 4.48
C ILE A 77 17.70 14.06 4.26
N ASP A 78 18.28 13.07 4.95
CA ASP A 78 19.70 12.75 4.79
C ASP A 78 20.04 12.39 3.33
N SER A 79 19.18 11.62 2.67
CA SER A 79 19.32 11.26 1.26
C SER A 79 19.21 12.47 0.31
N ASP A 80 18.30 13.38 0.60
CA ASP A 80 18.01 14.56 -0.25
C ASP A 80 19.14 15.58 -0.24
N PHE A 81 19.94 15.65 0.85
CA PHE A 81 21.02 16.62 1.04
C PHE A 81 22.42 16.03 0.87
N GLN A 82 22.54 14.72 0.56
CA GLN A 82 23.84 14.17 0.18
C GLN A 82 24.23 14.68 -1.21
N GLU A 83 25.28 15.51 -1.27
CA GLU A 83 25.95 15.86 -2.53
C GLU A 83 26.61 14.62 -3.12
N GLN A 84 26.00 14.05 -4.15
CA GLN A 84 26.56 12.90 -4.86
C GLN A 84 26.86 13.29 -6.30
N GLU A 85 28.05 12.96 -6.78
CA GLU A 85 28.42 13.11 -8.20
C GLU A 85 27.51 12.26 -9.11
N GLU A 86 26.95 11.17 -8.58
CA GLU A 86 25.99 10.29 -9.28
C GLU A 86 24.63 10.22 -8.55
N ILE A 87 23.56 10.22 -9.32
CA ILE A 87 22.20 10.09 -8.78
C ILE A 87 22.04 8.72 -8.12
N SER A 88 21.74 8.73 -6.82
CA SER A 88 21.52 7.53 -6.02
C SER A 88 20.39 7.77 -5.00
N GLY A 89 20.02 6.74 -4.27
CA GLY A 89 19.01 6.79 -3.21
C GLY A 89 17.84 5.85 -3.44
N VAL A 90 16.80 6.00 -2.63
CA VAL A 90 15.61 5.14 -2.63
C VAL A 90 14.40 5.93 -3.10
N ILE A 91 13.70 5.43 -4.11
CA ILE A 91 12.42 5.96 -4.57
C ILE A 91 11.32 5.07 -4.00
N SER A 92 10.40 5.66 -3.24
CA SER A 92 9.30 4.94 -2.60
C SER A 92 8.01 5.06 -3.40
N VAL A 93 7.42 3.91 -3.79
CA VAL A 93 6.22 3.84 -4.62
C VAL A 93 5.17 2.98 -3.93
N GLY A 94 3.95 3.51 -3.77
CA GLY A 94 2.81 2.76 -3.24
C GLY A 94 1.85 2.33 -4.34
N SER A 95 1.32 1.10 -4.27
CA SER A 95 0.26 0.62 -5.16
C SER A 95 -0.62 -0.42 -4.49
N GLY A 96 -1.84 -0.61 -5.02
CA GLY A 96 -2.63 -1.81 -4.78
C GLY A 96 -2.27 -2.94 -5.75
N GLY A 97 -2.97 -4.07 -5.66
CA GLY A 97 -3.01 -5.07 -6.73
C GLY A 97 -3.84 -4.53 -7.90
N LEU A 98 -3.24 -3.77 -8.78
CA LEU A 98 -3.85 -3.08 -9.90
C LEU A 98 -3.16 -3.49 -11.18
N LYS A 99 -3.91 -3.67 -12.25
CA LYS A 99 -3.36 -3.83 -13.60
C LYS A 99 -2.50 -2.63 -14.01
N ALA A 100 -2.89 -1.44 -13.56
CA ALA A 100 -2.11 -0.22 -13.74
C ALA A 100 -0.71 -0.28 -13.10
N ALA A 101 -0.48 -1.14 -12.09
CA ALA A 101 0.83 -1.30 -11.46
C ALA A 101 1.84 -2.06 -12.36
N GLU A 102 1.37 -2.74 -13.41
CA GLU A 102 2.23 -3.41 -14.39
C GLU A 102 3.14 -2.44 -15.16
N VAL A 103 2.86 -1.15 -15.10
CA VAL A 103 3.76 -0.11 -15.64
C VAL A 103 5.07 0.03 -14.84
N LEU A 104 5.07 -0.33 -13.56
CA LEU A 104 6.23 -0.12 -12.68
C LEU A 104 7.48 -0.91 -13.09
N PRO A 105 7.41 -2.20 -13.45
CA PRO A 105 8.59 -2.95 -13.88
C PRO A 105 9.35 -2.29 -15.03
N GLU A 106 8.64 -1.82 -16.05
CA GLU A 106 9.26 -1.15 -17.21
C GLU A 106 9.85 0.22 -16.81
N LEU A 107 9.12 1.01 -16.03
CA LEU A 107 9.61 2.30 -15.53
C LEU A 107 10.88 2.12 -14.70
N ILE A 108 10.89 1.14 -13.80
CA ILE A 108 12.04 0.84 -12.94
C ILE A 108 13.24 0.34 -13.78
N ALA A 109 13.00 -0.57 -14.71
CA ALA A 109 14.07 -1.13 -15.55
C ALA A 109 14.78 -0.03 -16.33
N HIS A 110 14.04 0.74 -17.14
CA HIS A 110 14.62 1.81 -17.94
C HIS A 110 15.27 2.93 -17.09
N PHE A 111 14.67 3.26 -15.96
CA PHE A 111 15.26 4.29 -15.08
C PHE A 111 16.59 3.82 -14.50
N ARG A 112 16.68 2.56 -14.04
CA ARG A 112 17.92 2.00 -13.49
C ARG A 112 19.02 1.75 -14.50
N GLU A 113 18.69 1.59 -15.79
CA GLU A 113 19.71 1.59 -16.84
C GLU A 113 20.52 2.89 -16.85
N ARG A 114 19.86 4.02 -16.59
CA ARG A 114 20.50 5.34 -16.57
C ARG A 114 21.05 5.71 -15.19
N TYR A 115 20.41 5.22 -14.11
CA TYR A 115 20.76 5.54 -12.72
C TYR A 115 20.89 4.26 -11.88
N PRO A 116 21.97 3.49 -12.07
CA PRO A 116 22.11 2.13 -11.50
C PRO A 116 22.18 2.11 -9.97
N LEU A 117 22.59 3.21 -9.33
CA LEU A 117 22.67 3.34 -7.87
C LEU A 117 21.32 3.65 -7.20
N VAL A 118 20.26 3.85 -8.00
CA VAL A 118 18.91 4.05 -7.46
C VAL A 118 18.24 2.70 -7.17
N SER A 119 17.63 2.61 -6.00
CA SER A 119 16.77 1.49 -5.60
C SER A 119 15.33 1.96 -5.41
N PHE A 120 14.41 0.99 -5.40
CA PHE A 120 12.98 1.26 -5.22
C PHE A 120 12.46 0.51 -4.00
N ASP A 121 11.64 1.19 -3.19
CA ASP A 121 10.85 0.61 -2.11
C ASP A 121 9.39 0.58 -2.54
N ILE A 122 8.82 -0.64 -2.70
CA ILE A 122 7.47 -0.83 -3.23
C ILE A 122 6.55 -1.25 -2.08
N LEU A 123 5.62 -0.35 -1.74
CA LEU A 123 4.58 -0.60 -0.76
C LEU A 123 3.29 -1.11 -1.42
N THR A 124 2.83 -2.30 -1.03
CA THR A 124 1.49 -2.76 -1.41
C THR A 124 0.47 -2.39 -0.35
N GLY A 125 -0.61 -1.72 -0.75
CA GLY A 125 -1.64 -1.25 0.16
C GLY A 125 -2.93 -0.81 -0.53
N THR A 126 -3.93 -0.42 0.27
CA THR A 126 -5.15 0.19 -0.25
C THR A 126 -4.85 1.61 -0.76
N ALA A 127 -5.68 2.12 -1.68
CA ALA A 127 -5.53 3.49 -2.18
C ALA A 127 -5.53 4.53 -1.05
N ASP A 128 -6.37 4.34 -0.02
CA ASP A 128 -6.45 5.27 1.11
C ASP A 128 -5.16 5.27 1.94
N ARG A 129 -4.56 4.09 2.17
CA ARG A 129 -3.27 3.97 2.87
C ARG A 129 -2.11 4.54 2.05
N VAL A 130 -2.10 4.29 0.74
CA VAL A 130 -1.09 4.87 -0.16
C VAL A 130 -1.23 6.38 -0.19
N LYS A 131 -2.46 6.92 -0.30
CA LYS A 131 -2.74 8.35 -0.24
C LYS A 131 -2.26 8.99 1.09
N GLU A 132 -2.62 8.40 2.24
CA GLU A 132 -2.16 8.87 3.56
C GLU A 132 -0.63 8.98 3.60
N LYS A 133 0.07 7.98 3.12
CA LYS A 133 1.55 7.99 3.10
C LYS A 133 2.14 9.01 2.14
N LEU A 134 1.53 9.23 0.98
CA LEU A 134 1.90 10.31 0.06
C LEU A 134 1.71 11.68 0.71
N GLU A 135 0.59 11.92 1.38
CA GLU A 135 0.31 13.18 2.10
C GLU A 135 1.37 13.48 3.16
N HIS A 136 1.85 12.46 3.86
CA HIS A 136 2.88 12.57 4.90
C HIS A 136 4.32 12.55 4.35
N GLY A 137 4.51 12.46 3.02
CA GLY A 137 5.84 12.41 2.40
C GLY A 137 6.60 11.09 2.66
N LEU A 138 5.91 10.05 3.13
CA LEU A 138 6.46 8.71 3.36
C LEU A 138 6.54 7.88 2.07
N LEU A 139 5.83 8.30 1.03
CA LEU A 139 5.95 7.80 -0.34
C LEU A 139 6.23 8.98 -1.27
N ASP A 140 6.98 8.72 -2.33
CA ASP A 140 7.25 9.70 -3.38
C ASP A 140 6.16 9.64 -4.46
N PHE A 141 5.73 8.43 -4.81
CA PHE A 141 4.73 8.17 -5.84
C PHE A 141 3.69 7.17 -5.36
N GLY A 142 2.48 7.23 -5.94
CA GLY A 142 1.43 6.27 -5.67
C GLY A 142 0.56 5.99 -6.88
N ILE A 143 0.27 4.72 -7.14
CA ILE A 143 -0.74 4.32 -8.13
C ILE A 143 -2.06 4.13 -7.38
N LEU A 144 -3.03 4.97 -7.69
CA LEU A 144 -4.30 5.07 -6.98
C LEU A 144 -5.46 4.76 -7.91
N LEU A 145 -6.31 3.82 -7.50
CA LEU A 145 -7.57 3.52 -8.18
C LEU A 145 -8.60 4.62 -7.90
N GLU A 146 -9.16 5.20 -8.94
CA GLU A 146 -10.30 6.12 -8.84
C GLU A 146 -11.59 5.36 -8.46
N PRO A 147 -12.59 5.99 -7.81
CA PRO A 147 -12.55 7.37 -7.33
C PRO A 147 -11.64 7.54 -6.11
N VAL A 148 -10.84 8.58 -6.12
CA VAL A 148 -9.97 8.98 -5.02
C VAL A 148 -9.84 10.50 -5.02
N ASP A 149 -9.90 11.12 -3.83
CA ASP A 149 -9.64 12.54 -3.69
C ASP A 149 -8.15 12.82 -3.90
N ILE A 150 -7.83 13.56 -4.96
CA ILE A 150 -6.46 13.88 -5.41
C ILE A 150 -6.19 15.38 -5.45
N GLU A 151 -6.96 16.22 -4.75
CA GLU A 151 -6.78 17.69 -4.76
C GLU A 151 -5.37 18.14 -4.37
N LYS A 152 -4.73 17.41 -3.45
CA LYS A 152 -3.38 17.69 -2.95
C LYS A 152 -2.25 17.12 -3.80
N PHE A 153 -2.59 16.43 -4.90
CA PHE A 153 -1.64 15.73 -5.73
C PHE A 153 -1.65 16.26 -7.16
N ASP A 154 -0.47 16.26 -7.79
CA ASP A 154 -0.37 16.21 -9.23
C ASP A 154 -0.40 14.75 -9.67
N TYR A 155 -0.88 14.48 -10.86
CA TYR A 155 -1.04 13.10 -11.32
C TYR A 155 -1.00 12.98 -12.85
N ILE A 156 -0.75 11.77 -13.29
CA ILE A 156 -0.93 11.31 -14.67
C ILE A 156 -1.96 10.19 -14.64
N ARG A 157 -2.99 10.29 -15.49
CA ARG A 157 -3.94 9.18 -15.64
C ARG A 157 -3.33 8.09 -16.49
N LEU A 158 -3.32 6.87 -15.97
CA LEU A 158 -2.77 5.72 -16.67
C LEU A 158 -3.79 5.18 -17.69
N PRO A 159 -3.36 4.78 -18.91
CA PRO A 159 -4.25 4.34 -19.98
C PRO A 159 -4.75 2.90 -19.78
N VAL A 160 -4.98 2.50 -18.54
CA VAL A 160 -5.40 1.16 -18.15
C VAL A 160 -6.70 1.24 -17.37
N LYS A 161 -7.65 0.36 -17.71
CA LYS A 161 -8.91 0.21 -16.97
C LYS A 161 -8.82 -0.97 -16.01
N GLU A 162 -9.29 -0.76 -14.81
CA GLU A 162 -9.48 -1.78 -13.79
C GLU A 162 -10.90 -2.31 -13.87
N THR A 163 -11.07 -3.44 -14.52
CA THR A 163 -12.39 -4.07 -14.69
C THR A 163 -12.80 -4.80 -13.43
N TRP A 164 -14.01 -4.53 -12.96
CA TRP A 164 -14.59 -5.24 -11.83
C TRP A 164 -15.22 -6.55 -12.24
N GLY A 165 -15.10 -7.54 -11.36
CA GLY A 165 -15.63 -8.87 -11.59
C GLY A 165 -15.70 -9.68 -10.30
N VAL A 166 -15.94 -10.96 -10.46
CA VAL A 166 -16.08 -11.92 -9.37
C VAL A 166 -15.03 -13.00 -9.51
N LEU A 167 -14.20 -13.15 -8.48
CA LEU A 167 -13.31 -14.28 -8.31
C LEU A 167 -14.06 -15.41 -7.60
N MET A 168 -14.04 -16.59 -8.19
CA MET A 168 -14.78 -17.76 -7.71
C MET A 168 -13.98 -19.05 -7.95
N PRO A 169 -14.36 -20.18 -7.35
CA PRO A 169 -13.74 -21.47 -7.67
C PRO A 169 -13.85 -21.79 -9.17
N ALA A 170 -12.82 -22.42 -9.74
CA ALA A 170 -12.83 -22.79 -11.16
C ALA A 170 -13.97 -23.77 -11.53
N ASN A 171 -14.49 -24.52 -10.57
CA ASN A 171 -15.63 -25.44 -10.74
C ASN A 171 -16.97 -24.80 -10.38
N HIS A 172 -17.04 -23.50 -10.05
CA HIS A 172 -18.28 -22.82 -9.73
C HIS A 172 -19.26 -22.85 -10.93
N PRO A 173 -20.59 -22.98 -10.73
CA PRO A 173 -21.57 -22.99 -11.84
C PRO A 173 -21.41 -21.81 -12.82
N PHE A 174 -21.13 -20.61 -12.30
CA PHE A 174 -20.92 -19.41 -13.13
C PHE A 174 -19.50 -19.29 -13.71
N ALA A 175 -18.59 -20.21 -13.41
CA ALA A 175 -17.24 -20.17 -13.96
C ALA A 175 -17.18 -20.32 -15.50
N LYS A 176 -18.24 -20.90 -16.11
CA LYS A 176 -18.37 -21.06 -17.55
C LYS A 176 -19.01 -19.86 -18.24
N GLU A 177 -19.59 -18.93 -17.49
CA GLU A 177 -20.19 -17.72 -18.03
C GLU A 177 -19.10 -16.77 -18.57
N LYS A 178 -19.46 -15.93 -19.54
CA LYS A 178 -18.54 -14.89 -20.03
C LYS A 178 -18.41 -13.72 -19.06
N ALA A 179 -19.49 -13.43 -18.33
CA ALA A 179 -19.57 -12.31 -17.37
C ALA A 179 -20.69 -12.58 -16.35
N ILE A 180 -20.62 -11.91 -15.21
CA ILE A 180 -21.60 -12.02 -14.12
C ILE A 180 -22.59 -10.86 -14.18
N THR A 181 -23.89 -11.17 -14.31
CA THR A 181 -24.96 -10.19 -14.29
C THR A 181 -25.30 -9.73 -12.87
N ARG A 182 -25.98 -8.56 -12.75
CA ARG A 182 -26.49 -8.08 -11.46
C ARG A 182 -27.38 -9.13 -10.74
N LYS A 183 -28.20 -9.87 -11.49
CA LYS A 183 -29.06 -10.92 -10.91
C LYS A 183 -28.24 -12.08 -10.35
N GLN A 184 -27.25 -12.53 -11.07
CA GLN A 184 -26.35 -13.60 -10.60
C GLN A 184 -25.54 -13.15 -9.40
N LEU A 185 -24.98 -11.92 -9.42
CA LEU A 185 -24.21 -11.39 -8.29
C LEU A 185 -25.02 -11.41 -6.98
N LYS A 186 -26.30 -11.04 -7.03
CA LYS A 186 -27.21 -11.03 -5.87
C LYS A 186 -27.50 -12.43 -5.27
N THR A 187 -27.16 -13.48 -5.98
CA THR A 187 -27.37 -14.87 -5.50
C THR A 187 -26.12 -15.48 -4.88
N LEU A 188 -25.00 -14.77 -4.88
CA LEU A 188 -23.72 -15.27 -4.40
C LEU A 188 -23.46 -14.85 -2.95
N PRO A 189 -22.91 -15.74 -2.12
CA PRO A 189 -22.25 -15.32 -0.89
C PRO A 189 -20.95 -14.57 -1.26
N LEU A 190 -20.79 -13.34 -0.78
CA LEU A 190 -19.76 -12.41 -1.25
C LEU A 190 -18.78 -11.99 -0.15
N VAL A 191 -17.53 -11.89 -0.52
CA VAL A 191 -16.56 -11.00 0.14
C VAL A 191 -16.46 -9.72 -0.70
N VAL A 192 -16.63 -8.57 -0.05
CA VAL A 192 -16.61 -7.26 -0.71
C VAL A 192 -15.48 -6.38 -0.16
N THR A 193 -15.13 -5.33 -0.90
CA THR A 193 -14.14 -4.37 -0.42
C THR A 193 -14.65 -3.59 0.80
N SER A 194 -13.77 -3.35 1.78
CA SER A 194 -14.04 -2.47 2.92
C SER A 194 -13.90 -0.97 2.58
N ARG A 195 -13.52 -0.62 1.35
CA ARG A 195 -13.30 0.75 0.91
C ARG A 195 -14.61 1.48 0.66
N ASN A 196 -14.94 2.43 1.53
CA ASN A 196 -16.21 3.17 1.46
C ASN A 196 -16.38 3.99 0.17
N ALA A 197 -15.29 4.54 -0.38
CA ALA A 197 -15.34 5.31 -1.63
C ALA A 197 -15.87 4.51 -2.84
N LEU A 198 -15.75 3.18 -2.82
CA LEU A 198 -16.24 2.31 -3.88
C LEU A 198 -17.66 1.82 -3.64
N LYS A 199 -18.18 1.98 -2.43
CA LYS A 199 -19.51 1.48 -2.07
C LYS A 199 -20.61 2.12 -2.91
N SER A 200 -20.58 3.45 -3.06
CA SER A 200 -21.56 4.19 -3.85
C SER A 200 -21.56 3.76 -5.32
N GLU A 201 -20.38 3.57 -5.90
CA GLU A 201 -20.20 3.13 -7.30
C GLU A 201 -20.77 1.72 -7.52
N ILE A 202 -20.52 0.83 -6.55
CA ILE A 202 -21.04 -0.54 -6.57
C ILE A 202 -22.58 -0.53 -6.40
N GLU A 203 -23.13 0.28 -5.50
CA GLU A 203 -24.57 0.41 -5.28
C GLU A 203 -25.29 1.00 -6.51
N GLU A 204 -24.70 2.01 -7.15
CA GLU A 204 -25.21 2.56 -8.40
C GLU A 204 -25.23 1.49 -9.50
N TRP A 205 -24.14 0.75 -9.65
CA TRP A 205 -24.07 -0.35 -10.60
C TRP A 205 -25.11 -1.42 -10.28
N LEU A 206 -25.26 -1.83 -9.00
CA LEU A 206 -26.21 -2.84 -8.55
C LEU A 206 -27.67 -2.40 -8.69
N ARG A 207 -27.94 -1.09 -8.66
CA ARG A 207 -29.29 -0.47 -8.52
C ARG A 207 -30.00 -0.92 -7.23
N CYS A 208 -29.24 -1.15 -6.18
CA CYS A 208 -29.74 -1.46 -4.83
C CYS A 208 -28.61 -1.26 -3.81
N SER A 209 -28.97 -1.27 -2.54
CA SER A 209 -27.96 -1.18 -1.47
C SER A 209 -27.08 -2.45 -1.39
N VAL A 210 -25.80 -2.27 -1.06
CA VAL A 210 -24.90 -3.39 -0.78
C VAL A 210 -25.42 -4.24 0.40
N SER A 211 -26.21 -3.65 1.31
CA SER A 211 -26.85 -4.37 2.42
C SER A 211 -27.89 -5.43 1.99
N GLU A 212 -28.32 -5.42 0.73
CA GLU A 212 -29.20 -6.46 0.17
C GLU A 212 -28.45 -7.70 -0.33
N LEU A 213 -27.11 -7.65 -0.33
CA LEU A 213 -26.27 -8.77 -0.72
C LEU A 213 -25.97 -9.69 0.48
N ASP A 214 -25.74 -10.97 0.20
CA ASP A 214 -25.22 -11.91 1.17
C ASP A 214 -23.72 -11.68 1.38
N ILE A 215 -23.36 -10.80 2.33
CA ILE A 215 -21.99 -10.45 2.62
C ILE A 215 -21.44 -11.33 3.74
N VAL A 216 -20.57 -12.26 3.36
CA VAL A 216 -19.86 -13.16 4.29
C VAL A 216 -18.74 -12.45 5.03
N ALA A 217 -18.01 -11.56 4.33
CA ALA A 217 -16.90 -10.80 4.92
C ALA A 217 -16.60 -9.54 4.10
N THR A 218 -15.84 -8.63 4.72
CA THR A 218 -15.21 -7.50 4.03
C THR A 218 -13.69 -7.65 4.04
N THR A 219 -13.02 -7.16 3.01
CA THR A 219 -11.56 -7.20 2.91
C THR A 219 -11.00 -5.89 2.41
N ASN A 220 -9.79 -5.55 2.83
CA ASN A 220 -9.03 -4.42 2.29
C ASN A 220 -8.21 -4.80 1.04
N LEU A 221 -7.66 -6.02 1.03
CA LEU A 221 -6.90 -6.61 -0.07
C LEU A 221 -7.33 -8.06 -0.27
N ILE A 222 -7.24 -8.54 -1.50
CA ILE A 222 -7.76 -9.84 -1.90
C ILE A 222 -7.01 -11.05 -1.29
N ASN A 223 -5.77 -10.87 -0.87
CA ASN A 223 -4.89 -11.97 -0.45
C ASN A 223 -5.51 -12.91 0.60
N ASN A 224 -6.25 -12.35 1.58
CA ASN A 224 -6.93 -13.12 2.61
C ASN A 224 -8.36 -13.54 2.21
N ALA A 225 -8.91 -12.97 1.15
CA ALA A 225 -10.24 -13.30 0.64
C ALA A 225 -10.21 -14.44 -0.40
N ALA A 226 -9.18 -14.50 -1.24
CA ALA A 226 -9.04 -15.54 -2.25
C ALA A 226 -9.08 -16.97 -1.68
N PRO A 227 -8.47 -17.29 -0.51
CA PRO A 227 -8.63 -18.61 0.12
C PRO A 227 -10.06 -18.96 0.51
N LEU A 228 -10.96 -17.99 0.76
CA LEU A 228 -12.38 -18.25 1.01
C LEU A 228 -13.07 -18.66 -0.29
N ALA A 229 -12.71 -18.02 -1.40
CA ALA A 229 -13.20 -18.43 -2.72
C ALA A 229 -12.68 -19.82 -3.12
N GLU A 230 -11.39 -20.11 -2.93
CA GLU A 230 -10.80 -21.41 -3.24
C GLU A 230 -11.52 -22.55 -2.52
N ARG A 231 -11.99 -22.33 -1.29
CA ARG A 231 -12.77 -23.30 -0.50
C ARG A 231 -14.27 -23.31 -0.78
N GLY A 232 -14.75 -22.48 -1.71
CA GLY A 232 -16.16 -22.35 -2.03
C GLY A 232 -17.04 -21.76 -0.93
N ILE A 233 -16.43 -21.05 0.04
CA ILE A 233 -17.17 -20.41 1.16
C ILE A 233 -17.89 -19.15 0.67
N ALA A 234 -17.22 -18.34 -0.16
CA ALA A 234 -17.77 -17.13 -0.74
C ALA A 234 -17.05 -16.79 -2.06
N CYS A 235 -17.70 -16.03 -2.92
CA CYS A 235 -17.05 -15.41 -4.07
C CYS A 235 -16.51 -14.03 -3.69
N VAL A 236 -15.46 -13.55 -4.37
CA VAL A 236 -14.86 -12.24 -4.05
C VAL A 236 -15.18 -11.24 -5.14
N LEU A 237 -15.88 -10.16 -4.80
CA LEU A 237 -16.11 -9.01 -5.68
C LEU A 237 -14.83 -8.16 -5.69
N THR A 238 -14.12 -8.13 -6.81
CA THR A 238 -12.78 -7.54 -6.93
C THR A 238 -12.51 -7.01 -8.33
N ILE A 239 -11.30 -6.51 -8.56
CA ILE A 239 -10.82 -6.04 -9.86
C ILE A 239 -9.90 -7.08 -10.52
N GLU A 240 -9.82 -7.06 -11.84
CA GLU A 240 -9.04 -8.00 -12.65
C GLU A 240 -7.56 -8.02 -12.25
N GLY A 241 -6.90 -6.87 -12.16
CA GLY A 241 -5.47 -6.80 -11.82
C GLY A 241 -5.09 -7.34 -10.43
N ALA A 242 -6.08 -7.53 -9.54
CA ALA A 242 -5.83 -8.12 -8.24
C ALA A 242 -5.78 -9.66 -8.25
N VAL A 243 -6.17 -10.31 -9.36
CA VAL A 243 -6.34 -11.78 -9.41
C VAL A 243 -5.23 -12.51 -10.14
N ASP A 244 -4.35 -11.81 -10.85
CA ASP A 244 -3.30 -12.40 -11.69
C ASP A 244 -2.26 -13.26 -10.93
N LEU A 245 -2.19 -13.08 -9.62
CA LEU A 245 -1.27 -13.85 -8.76
C LEU A 245 -1.84 -15.19 -8.27
N PHE A 246 -3.09 -15.51 -8.59
CA PHE A 246 -3.73 -16.74 -8.12
C PHE A 246 -3.72 -17.83 -9.19
N ASP A 247 -3.70 -19.08 -8.71
CA ASP A 247 -3.67 -20.26 -9.57
C ASP A 247 -4.99 -20.38 -10.40
N PRO A 248 -4.92 -20.22 -11.74
CA PRO A 248 -6.10 -20.31 -12.60
C PRO A 248 -6.74 -21.71 -12.65
N ALA A 249 -6.03 -22.74 -12.19
CA ALA A 249 -6.62 -24.08 -12.05
C ALA A 249 -7.59 -24.18 -10.87
N LYS A 250 -7.44 -23.31 -9.88
CA LYS A 250 -8.26 -23.29 -8.67
C LYS A 250 -9.31 -22.20 -8.66
N LEU A 251 -8.96 -21.04 -9.16
CA LEU A 251 -9.77 -19.83 -9.14
C LEU A 251 -9.96 -19.27 -10.55
N THR A 252 -11.12 -18.71 -10.82
CA THR A 252 -11.40 -18.04 -12.08
C THR A 252 -12.07 -16.69 -11.81
N PHE A 253 -11.71 -15.71 -12.61
CA PHE A 253 -12.33 -14.39 -12.61
C PHE A 253 -13.34 -14.26 -13.74
N ARG A 254 -14.46 -13.62 -13.47
CA ARG A 254 -15.47 -13.25 -14.48
C ARG A 254 -15.85 -11.79 -14.31
N PRO A 255 -15.73 -10.97 -15.38
CA PRO A 255 -16.07 -9.56 -15.32
C PRO A 255 -17.57 -9.38 -15.09
N LEU A 256 -17.94 -8.21 -14.58
CA LEU A 256 -19.34 -7.83 -14.41
C LEU A 256 -19.98 -7.42 -15.75
N THR A 257 -21.27 -7.64 -15.87
CA THR A 257 -22.08 -7.13 -17.00
C THR A 257 -23.39 -6.49 -16.49
N PRO A 258 -23.70 -5.23 -16.86
CA PRO A 258 -22.88 -4.30 -17.66
C PRO A 258 -21.50 -4.08 -17.04
N GLU A 259 -20.52 -3.72 -17.88
CA GLU A 259 -19.16 -3.47 -17.41
C GLU A 259 -19.13 -2.41 -16.29
N LEU A 260 -18.39 -2.68 -15.24
CA LEU A 260 -18.00 -1.74 -14.21
C LEU A 260 -16.47 -1.65 -14.23
N SER A 261 -15.94 -0.49 -14.57
CA SER A 261 -14.51 -0.26 -14.63
C SER A 261 -14.13 1.13 -14.16
N PHE A 262 -12.94 1.26 -13.58
CA PHE A 262 -12.36 2.53 -13.15
C PHE A 262 -10.98 2.70 -13.75
N THR A 263 -10.50 3.95 -13.76
CA THR A 263 -9.13 4.28 -14.16
C THR A 263 -8.25 4.41 -12.93
N SER A 264 -6.94 4.37 -13.17
CA SER A 264 -5.93 4.58 -12.13
C SER A 264 -5.07 5.78 -12.48
N VAL A 265 -4.56 6.46 -11.45
CA VAL A 265 -3.64 7.58 -11.59
C VAL A 265 -2.31 7.25 -10.93
N LEU A 266 -1.22 7.66 -11.56
CA LEU A 266 0.09 7.78 -10.94
C LEU A 266 0.19 9.19 -10.35
N ALA A 267 0.20 9.29 -9.03
CA ALA A 267 0.11 10.54 -8.29
C ALA A 267 1.37 10.81 -7.46
N TRP A 268 1.66 12.10 -7.25
CA TRP A 268 2.70 12.61 -6.37
C TRP A 268 2.24 13.90 -5.72
N LYS A 269 2.86 14.30 -4.59
CA LYS A 269 2.44 15.47 -3.83
C LYS A 269 2.69 16.77 -4.60
N LYS A 270 1.68 17.64 -4.68
CA LYS A 270 1.82 19.00 -5.23
C LYS A 270 2.85 19.80 -4.45
N LEU A 271 3.56 20.71 -5.14
CA LEU A 271 4.47 21.68 -4.54
C LEU A 271 5.55 21.06 -3.63
N SER A 272 5.79 19.77 -3.74
CA SER A 272 6.89 19.13 -3.03
C SER A 272 8.18 19.33 -3.84
N PRO A 273 9.23 19.89 -3.26
CA PRO A 273 10.52 19.93 -3.93
C PRO A 273 11.06 18.49 -3.98
N TYR A 274 10.93 17.87 -5.12
CA TYR A 274 11.59 16.59 -5.36
C TYR A 274 13.03 16.87 -5.77
N SER A 275 13.97 16.35 -4.99
CA SER A 275 15.41 16.38 -5.25
C SER A 275 15.96 14.97 -5.50
N GLY A 276 17.22 14.88 -5.89
CA GLY A 276 17.90 13.61 -6.07
C GLY A 276 17.17 12.64 -7.00
N ALA A 277 17.11 11.37 -6.60
CA ALA A 277 16.54 10.28 -7.39
C ALA A 277 15.05 10.47 -7.70
N ALA A 278 14.24 10.89 -6.71
CA ALA A 278 12.80 11.07 -6.89
C ALA A 278 12.48 12.22 -7.88
N GLY A 279 13.26 13.31 -7.85
CA GLY A 279 13.13 14.43 -8.81
C GLY A 279 13.43 13.97 -10.23
N LYS A 280 14.51 13.23 -10.43
CA LYS A 280 14.87 12.67 -11.74
C LYS A 280 13.87 11.65 -12.25
N PHE A 281 13.30 10.86 -11.36
CA PHE A 281 12.25 9.91 -11.73
C PHE A 281 10.95 10.64 -12.15
N LEU A 282 10.60 11.73 -11.48
CA LEU A 282 9.46 12.56 -11.86
C LEU A 282 9.65 13.19 -13.25
N GLU A 283 10.86 13.75 -13.54
CA GLU A 283 11.20 14.27 -14.86
C GLU A 283 11.05 13.16 -15.94
N TYR A 284 11.53 11.97 -15.63
CA TYR A 284 11.44 10.82 -16.52
C TYR A 284 9.99 10.42 -16.82
N ILE A 285 9.14 10.26 -15.79
CA ILE A 285 7.72 9.95 -15.94
C ILE A 285 7.01 11.00 -16.81
N LYS A 286 7.24 12.29 -16.54
CA LYS A 286 6.65 13.39 -17.32
C LYS A 286 7.09 13.34 -18.79
N SER A 287 8.34 13.00 -19.04
CA SER A 287 8.88 12.89 -20.41
C SER A 287 8.25 11.75 -21.23
N ILE A 288 7.89 10.64 -20.60
CA ILE A 288 7.19 9.53 -21.25
C ILE A 288 5.75 9.94 -21.56
N HIS A 289 5.09 10.55 -20.59
CA HIS A 289 3.68 10.93 -20.75
C HIS A 289 3.47 11.96 -21.85
N SER A 290 4.33 12.97 -21.96
CA SER A 290 4.23 13.98 -23.03
C SER A 290 4.36 13.35 -24.43
N LYS A 291 5.20 12.34 -24.59
CA LYS A 291 5.35 11.64 -25.88
C LYS A 291 4.12 10.82 -26.30
N HIS A 292 3.27 10.43 -25.35
CA HIS A 292 2.04 9.65 -25.63
C HIS A 292 0.81 10.54 -25.78
N THR A 293 0.89 11.82 -25.46
CA THR A 293 -0.24 12.78 -25.60
C THR A 293 -0.22 13.52 -26.95
N ASP A 294 0.90 13.47 -27.67
CA ASP A 294 1.10 14.13 -28.97
C ASP A 294 0.86 13.18 -30.18
N VAL A 295 0.22 12.03 -29.97
CA VAL A 295 -0.23 11.05 -31.00
C VAL A 295 -1.78 10.90 -30.92
#